data_af4eed94c91b4668cf88faacf9aaa244
#
_entry.id   af4eed94c91b4668cf88faacf9aaa244
#
_cell.length_a   1.000
_cell.length_b   1.000
_cell.length_c   1.000
_cell.angle_alpha   90.00
_cell.angle_beta   90.00
_cell.angle_gamma   90.00
#
_symmetry.space_group_name_H-M   'P 1'
#
loop_
_entity.id
_entity.type
_entity.pdbx_description
1 polymer ?
#
loop_
_entity_poly.entity_id
_entity_poly.type
_entity_poly.pdbx_seq_one_letter_code
_entity_poly.pdbx_strand_id
1 'polypeptide(L)'
;KTTTGASDDEMFLAGLKLLKDASANLVLVNDIHRRWNMIVTPEQARYAVGQSRSDVASLLCTMAVARAAGTFTRSTVVPGTPVSWTDPQVHPTLRAVVDHCLERGAYKDVLGRNATVGHFAQKIDSETFLTSRRSTNFNQMAETGLVKVVAEGGDRVVAHGSRPSVGGQSQRIIFQEHPDTDCIVHFHCPPAPGRAGTLPMVSQAANECGSHQCGQN
;
A
#
# COMPACT_ATOMS: atom_id res chain seq x y z
N LYS A 1 -16.54 0.74 14.98
CA LYS A 1 -17.63 -0.10 14.44
C LYS A 1 -17.82 -1.33 15.31
N THR A 2 -19.06 -1.62 15.69
CA THR A 2 -19.39 -2.85 16.43
C THR A 2 -20.07 -3.85 15.50
N THR A 3 -19.71 -5.12 15.63
CA THR A 3 -20.31 -6.28 14.97
C THR A 3 -20.73 -7.33 16.00
N THR A 4 -21.47 -8.36 15.61
CA THR A 4 -21.93 -9.45 16.48
C THR A 4 -21.79 -10.77 15.74
N GLY A 5 -20.87 -11.62 16.18
CA GLY A 5 -20.61 -12.93 15.59
C GLY A 5 -20.04 -12.89 14.15
N ALA A 6 -19.49 -11.75 13.73
CA ALA A 6 -18.94 -11.59 12.40
C ALA A 6 -17.57 -12.28 12.27
N SER A 7 -17.29 -12.86 11.11
CA SER A 7 -15.96 -13.33 10.73
C SER A 7 -14.98 -12.16 10.61
N ASP A 8 -13.68 -12.45 10.54
CA ASP A 8 -12.65 -11.43 10.37
C ASP A 8 -12.83 -10.65 9.04
N ASP A 9 -13.26 -11.34 8.01
CA ASP A 9 -13.50 -10.72 6.70
C ASP A 9 -14.74 -9.81 6.71
N GLU A 10 -15.80 -10.22 7.37
CA GLU A 10 -17.00 -9.39 7.56
C GLU A 10 -16.70 -8.16 8.42
N MET A 11 -15.92 -8.31 9.49
CA MET A 11 -15.43 -7.20 10.30
C MET A 11 -14.60 -6.22 9.46
N PHE A 12 -13.69 -6.75 8.66
CA PHE A 12 -12.84 -5.95 7.78
C PHE A 12 -13.67 -5.15 6.76
N LEU A 13 -14.60 -5.79 6.06
CA LEU A 13 -15.49 -5.12 5.12
C LEU A 13 -16.36 -4.05 5.78
N ALA A 14 -16.87 -4.34 6.99
CA ALA A 14 -17.63 -3.36 7.77
C ALA A 14 -16.78 -2.15 8.18
N GLY A 15 -15.49 -2.38 8.49
CA GLY A 15 -14.50 -1.33 8.75
C GLY A 15 -14.21 -0.48 7.51
N LEU A 16 -13.97 -1.09 6.37
CA LEU A 16 -13.74 -0.40 5.10
C LEU A 16 -14.94 0.46 4.68
N LYS A 17 -16.15 -0.09 4.87
CA LYS A 17 -17.37 0.68 4.59
C LYS A 17 -17.44 1.93 5.47
N LEU A 18 -17.19 1.80 6.76
CA LEU A 18 -17.25 2.93 7.69
C LEU A 18 -16.15 3.96 7.40
N LEU A 19 -14.93 3.53 7.06
CA LEU A 19 -13.85 4.43 6.62
C LEU A 19 -14.28 5.30 5.46
N LYS A 20 -14.96 4.72 4.47
CA LYS A 20 -15.46 5.43 3.30
C LYS A 20 -16.62 6.38 3.66
N ASP A 21 -17.62 5.87 4.38
CA ASP A 21 -18.84 6.62 4.70
C ASP A 21 -18.55 7.80 5.62
N ALA A 22 -17.62 7.67 6.57
CA ALA A 22 -17.25 8.68 7.55
C ALA A 22 -15.99 9.48 7.19
N SER A 23 -15.33 9.19 6.06
CA SER A 23 -14.01 9.76 5.69
C SER A 23 -12.99 9.67 6.83
N ALA A 24 -13.01 8.54 7.55
CA ALA A 24 -12.16 8.31 8.70
C ALA A 24 -10.76 7.82 8.28
N ASN A 25 -9.75 8.14 9.08
CA ASN A 25 -8.37 7.70 8.85
C ASN A 25 -8.04 6.35 9.48
N LEU A 26 -8.74 5.99 10.55
CA LEU A 26 -8.62 4.71 11.25
C LEU A 26 -10.01 4.29 11.72
N VAL A 27 -10.29 3.00 11.68
CA VAL A 27 -11.50 2.42 12.26
C VAL A 27 -11.14 1.25 13.15
N LEU A 28 -11.50 1.34 14.42
CA LEU A 28 -11.55 0.18 15.30
C LEU A 28 -12.86 -0.57 15.04
N VAL A 29 -12.78 -1.82 14.63
CA VAL A 29 -13.91 -2.74 14.56
C VAL A 29 -13.79 -3.70 15.74
N ASN A 30 -14.87 -3.90 16.47
CA ASN A 30 -14.95 -4.86 17.56
C ASN A 30 -16.18 -5.75 17.40
N ASP A 31 -15.98 -7.05 17.56
CA ASP A 31 -17.07 -8.02 17.67
C ASP A 31 -17.35 -8.33 19.14
N ILE A 32 -18.55 -8.00 19.60
CA ILE A 32 -18.92 -8.14 21.01
C ILE A 32 -19.16 -9.59 21.44
N HIS A 33 -19.61 -10.43 20.51
CA HIS A 33 -19.88 -11.84 20.79
C HIS A 33 -18.57 -12.64 20.86
N ARG A 34 -17.66 -12.43 19.91
CA ARG A 34 -16.35 -13.10 19.86
C ARG A 34 -15.32 -12.44 20.79
N ARG A 35 -15.60 -11.23 21.30
CA ARG A 35 -14.62 -10.36 21.97
C ARG A 35 -13.37 -10.14 21.12
N TRP A 36 -13.57 -9.93 19.84
CA TRP A 36 -12.52 -9.83 18.83
C TRP A 36 -12.39 -8.40 18.33
N ASN A 37 -11.19 -7.96 18.09
CA ASN A 37 -10.91 -6.59 17.68
C ASN A 37 -10.06 -6.57 16.41
N MET A 38 -10.14 -5.44 15.67
CA MET A 38 -9.36 -5.21 14.45
C MET A 38 -9.27 -3.72 14.19
N ILE A 39 -8.09 -3.20 13.84
CA ILE A 39 -7.93 -1.86 13.29
C ILE A 39 -7.91 -1.98 11.77
N VAL A 40 -8.72 -1.16 11.10
CA VAL A 40 -8.81 -1.10 9.64
C VAL A 40 -8.37 0.27 9.17
N THR A 41 -7.56 0.30 8.10
CA THR A 41 -6.99 1.53 7.56
C THR A 41 -7.45 1.80 6.13
N PRO A 42 -7.35 3.06 5.63
CA PRO A 42 -7.71 3.41 4.26
C PRO A 42 -6.88 2.66 3.19
N GLU A 43 -5.68 2.23 3.55
CA GLU A 43 -4.81 1.42 2.70
C GLU A 43 -5.28 -0.03 2.56
N GLN A 44 -6.44 -0.34 3.19
CA GLN A 44 -7.06 -1.65 3.18
C GLN A 44 -6.23 -2.71 3.91
N ALA A 45 -5.48 -2.27 4.89
CA ALA A 45 -4.78 -3.14 5.83
C ALA A 45 -5.59 -3.35 7.11
N ARG A 46 -5.34 -4.48 7.77
CA ARG A 46 -5.91 -4.82 9.07
C ARG A 46 -4.78 -5.10 10.07
N TYR A 47 -4.91 -4.54 11.25
CA TYR A 47 -3.91 -4.63 12.32
C TYR A 47 -4.56 -5.07 13.61
N ALA A 48 -3.74 -5.61 14.52
CA ALA A 48 -4.14 -6.01 15.87
C ALA A 48 -5.41 -6.88 15.89
N VAL A 49 -5.46 -7.86 14.99
CA VAL A 49 -6.56 -8.81 14.96
C VAL A 49 -6.44 -9.74 16.17
N GLY A 50 -7.34 -9.61 17.15
CA GLY A 50 -7.25 -10.39 18.37
C GLY A 50 -8.20 -9.98 19.50
N GLN A 51 -8.04 -10.60 20.67
CA GLN A 51 -8.91 -10.41 21.83
C GLN A 51 -8.45 -9.31 22.79
N SER A 52 -7.17 -8.95 22.79
CA SER A 52 -6.63 -7.96 23.74
C SER A 52 -7.09 -6.55 23.39
N ARG A 53 -7.94 -5.96 24.22
CA ARG A 53 -8.38 -4.56 24.07
C ARG A 53 -7.29 -3.55 24.39
N SER A 54 -6.43 -3.85 25.37
CA SER A 54 -5.32 -2.97 25.77
C SER A 54 -4.33 -2.80 24.63
N ASP A 55 -3.95 -3.91 23.96
CA ASP A 55 -2.98 -3.89 22.87
C ASP A 55 -3.55 -3.16 21.65
N VAL A 56 -4.82 -3.41 21.34
CA VAL A 56 -5.53 -2.72 20.26
C VAL A 56 -5.64 -1.22 20.53
N ALA A 57 -5.99 -0.82 21.76
CA ALA A 57 -6.09 0.59 22.13
C ALA A 57 -4.73 1.27 22.07
N SER A 58 -3.68 0.65 22.59
CA SER A 58 -2.30 1.15 22.51
C SER A 58 -1.87 1.34 21.06
N LEU A 59 -2.07 0.32 20.22
CA LEU A 59 -1.71 0.40 18.82
C LEU A 59 -2.52 1.46 18.07
N LEU A 60 -3.83 1.58 18.35
CA LEU A 60 -4.67 2.61 17.76
C LEU A 60 -4.16 4.02 18.09
N CYS A 61 -3.76 4.27 19.34
CA CYS A 61 -3.17 5.55 19.74
C CYS A 61 -1.83 5.79 19.04
N THR A 62 -0.95 4.79 19.00
CA THR A 62 0.33 4.88 18.30
C THR A 62 0.14 5.20 16.81
N MET A 63 -0.77 4.48 16.13
CA MET A 63 -1.09 4.73 14.73
C MET A 63 -1.70 6.11 14.51
N ALA A 64 -2.57 6.58 15.40
CA ALA A 64 -3.17 7.90 15.28
C ALA A 64 -2.12 9.02 15.40
N VAL A 65 -1.18 8.89 16.33
CA VAL A 65 -0.05 9.83 16.50
C VAL A 65 0.86 9.80 15.28
N ALA A 66 1.25 8.61 14.81
CA ALA A 66 2.10 8.45 13.63
C ALA A 66 1.45 9.07 12.38
N ARG A 67 0.14 8.87 12.18
CA ARG A 67 -0.61 9.48 11.08
C ARG A 67 -0.68 11.01 11.18
N ALA A 68 -0.85 11.54 12.38
CA ALA A 68 -0.87 12.97 12.61
C ALA A 68 0.48 13.65 12.35
N ALA A 69 1.58 12.93 12.62
CA ALA A 69 2.94 13.39 12.38
C ALA A 69 3.47 13.06 10.97
N GLY A 70 2.78 12.17 10.23
CA GLY A 70 3.20 11.72 8.90
C GLY A 70 3.13 12.85 7.87
N THR A 71 4.16 12.92 7.05
CA THR A 71 4.21 13.79 5.87
C THR A 71 3.97 12.95 4.62
N PHE A 72 3.25 13.50 3.65
CA PHE A 72 2.82 12.77 2.45
C PHE A 72 3.04 13.62 1.20
N THR A 73 3.49 12.98 0.14
CA THR A 73 3.55 13.59 -1.18
C THR A 73 2.14 13.85 -1.70
N ARG A 74 1.89 15.04 -2.21
CA ARG A 74 0.62 15.42 -2.84
C ARG A 74 0.64 15.03 -4.31
N SER A 75 -0.38 14.29 -4.73
CA SER A 75 -0.52 13.85 -6.13
C SER A 75 -1.62 14.65 -6.83
N THR A 76 -1.28 15.29 -7.93
CA THR A 76 -2.23 15.87 -8.87
C THR A 76 -2.39 14.92 -10.05
N VAL A 77 -3.63 14.60 -10.44
CA VAL A 77 -3.89 13.77 -11.62
C VAL A 77 -4.25 14.69 -12.79
N VAL A 78 -3.52 14.57 -13.88
CA VAL A 78 -3.77 15.26 -15.13
C VAL A 78 -4.20 14.29 -16.23
N PRO A 79 -4.83 14.76 -17.31
CA PRO A 79 -5.14 13.90 -18.46
C PRO A 79 -3.90 13.18 -18.98
N GLY A 80 -4.06 11.93 -19.38
CA GLY A 80 -2.98 11.09 -19.91
C GLY A 80 -3.44 9.67 -20.13
N THR A 81 -2.64 8.91 -20.87
CA THR A 81 -2.88 7.48 -21.12
C THR A 81 -1.95 6.63 -20.26
N PRO A 82 -2.41 5.49 -19.76
CA PRO A 82 -1.52 4.53 -19.12
C PRO A 82 -0.41 4.08 -20.07
N VAL A 83 0.79 3.88 -19.52
CA VAL A 83 1.89 3.25 -20.26
C VAL A 83 1.61 1.75 -20.30
N SER A 84 1.58 1.16 -21.49
CA SER A 84 1.33 -0.27 -21.65
C SER A 84 2.35 -1.09 -20.86
N TRP A 85 1.90 -2.21 -20.27
CA TRP A 85 2.82 -3.15 -19.60
C TRP A 85 3.92 -3.67 -20.54
N THR A 86 3.63 -3.76 -21.83
CA THR A 86 4.57 -4.21 -22.88
C THR A 86 5.30 -3.06 -23.57
N ASP A 87 5.11 -1.82 -23.15
CA ASP A 87 5.81 -0.67 -23.72
C ASP A 87 7.34 -0.85 -23.58
N PRO A 88 8.13 -0.48 -24.60
CA PRO A 88 9.60 -0.56 -24.55
C PRO A 88 10.23 0.21 -23.39
N GLN A 89 9.57 1.25 -22.86
CA GLN A 89 10.03 1.97 -21.68
C GLN A 89 10.01 1.11 -20.40
N VAL A 90 9.14 0.08 -20.34
CA VAL A 90 9.07 -0.83 -19.19
C VAL A 90 10.18 -1.86 -19.30
N HIS A 91 11.12 -1.80 -18.37
CA HIS A 91 12.29 -2.66 -18.41
C HIS A 91 11.90 -4.15 -18.34
N PRO A 92 12.43 -4.99 -19.22
CA PRO A 92 12.05 -6.41 -19.27
C PRO A 92 12.34 -7.16 -17.97
N THR A 93 13.38 -6.77 -17.22
CA THR A 93 13.68 -7.38 -15.92
C THR A 93 12.60 -7.07 -14.89
N LEU A 94 12.07 -5.83 -14.84
CA LEU A 94 10.95 -5.51 -13.95
C LEU A 94 9.73 -6.36 -14.28
N ARG A 95 9.40 -6.50 -15.58
CA ARG A 95 8.30 -7.39 -16.01
C ARG A 95 8.52 -8.81 -15.53
N ALA A 96 9.68 -9.38 -15.80
CA ALA A 96 9.99 -10.75 -15.42
C ALA A 96 9.87 -10.98 -13.90
N VAL A 97 10.35 -10.04 -13.08
CA VAL A 97 10.26 -10.13 -11.62
C VAL A 97 8.81 -10.01 -11.15
N VAL A 98 8.03 -9.05 -11.69
CA VAL A 98 6.63 -8.87 -11.31
C VAL A 98 5.78 -10.07 -11.75
N ASP A 99 5.96 -10.55 -12.98
CA ASP A 99 5.25 -11.72 -13.50
C ASP A 99 5.57 -12.96 -12.64
N HIS A 100 6.82 -13.17 -12.27
CA HIS A 100 7.19 -14.23 -11.35
C HIS A 100 6.55 -14.09 -9.96
N CYS A 101 6.47 -12.86 -9.43
CA CYS A 101 5.78 -12.58 -8.17
C CYS A 101 4.28 -12.89 -8.27
N LEU A 102 3.66 -12.59 -9.40
CA LEU A 102 2.24 -12.92 -9.67
C LEU A 102 2.02 -14.43 -9.72
N GLU A 103 2.83 -15.16 -10.46
CA GLU A 103 2.79 -16.62 -10.55
C GLU A 103 2.93 -17.30 -9.18
N ARG A 104 3.73 -16.72 -8.29
CA ARG A 104 3.93 -17.19 -6.92
C ARG A 104 2.88 -16.70 -5.93
N GLY A 105 1.90 -15.92 -6.37
CA GLY A 105 0.85 -15.38 -5.53
C GLY A 105 1.34 -14.40 -4.46
N ALA A 106 2.42 -13.67 -4.74
CA ALA A 106 2.97 -12.67 -3.83
C ALA A 106 2.02 -11.47 -3.65
N TYR A 107 1.31 -11.10 -4.70
CA TYR A 107 0.30 -10.05 -4.66
C TYR A 107 -1.06 -10.63 -4.30
N LYS A 108 -1.47 -10.43 -3.06
CA LYS A 108 -2.76 -10.95 -2.54
C LYS A 108 -3.92 -10.11 -3.04
N ASP A 109 -5.04 -10.77 -3.31
CA ASP A 109 -6.28 -10.09 -3.67
C ASP A 109 -6.81 -9.25 -2.49
N VAL A 110 -7.33 -8.08 -2.82
CA VAL A 110 -8.05 -7.25 -1.86
C VAL A 110 -9.46 -7.78 -1.71
N LEU A 111 -9.81 -8.16 -0.49
CA LEU A 111 -11.13 -8.71 -0.20
C LEU A 111 -12.26 -7.75 -0.64
N GLY A 112 -13.20 -8.28 -1.41
CA GLY A 112 -14.35 -7.54 -1.92
C GLY A 112 -14.04 -6.54 -3.05
N ARG A 113 -12.87 -6.61 -3.68
CA ARG A 113 -12.47 -5.76 -4.81
C ARG A 113 -11.68 -6.53 -5.85
N ASN A 114 -11.79 -6.12 -7.11
CA ASN A 114 -10.91 -6.60 -8.18
C ASN A 114 -9.59 -5.79 -8.15
N ALA A 115 -8.78 -6.03 -7.14
CA ALA A 115 -7.49 -5.37 -6.94
C ALA A 115 -6.53 -6.25 -6.15
N THR A 116 -5.24 -6.03 -6.28
CA THR A 116 -4.20 -6.70 -5.51
C THR A 116 -3.49 -5.74 -4.55
N VAL A 117 -2.94 -6.28 -3.47
CA VAL A 117 -2.13 -5.53 -2.49
C VAL A 117 -0.67 -5.54 -2.92
N GLY A 118 -0.02 -4.40 -2.78
CA GLY A 118 1.37 -4.21 -3.16
C GLY A 118 1.53 -3.09 -4.18
N HIS A 119 2.75 -2.88 -4.61
CA HIS A 119 3.06 -1.93 -5.68
C HIS A 119 4.44 -2.22 -6.27
N PHE A 120 4.68 -1.67 -7.42
CA PHE A 120 6.00 -1.67 -8.05
C PHE A 120 6.17 -0.39 -8.88
N ALA A 121 7.43 -0.02 -9.06
CA ALA A 121 7.79 1.17 -9.82
C ALA A 121 9.13 0.97 -10.54
N GLN A 122 9.34 1.78 -11.57
CA GLN A 122 10.59 1.88 -12.32
C GLN A 122 10.96 3.33 -12.48
N LYS A 123 12.19 3.70 -12.15
CA LYS A 123 12.76 5.01 -12.44
C LYS A 123 13.02 5.14 -13.94
N ILE A 124 12.65 6.27 -14.52
CA ILE A 124 12.95 6.62 -15.91
C ILE A 124 14.12 7.63 -15.95
N ASP A 125 14.03 8.63 -15.10
CA ASP A 125 15.07 9.65 -14.89
C ASP A 125 15.01 10.18 -13.44
N SER A 126 15.71 11.26 -13.14
CA SER A 126 15.77 11.85 -11.79
C SER A 126 14.41 12.34 -11.26
N GLU A 127 13.47 12.64 -12.13
CA GLU A 127 12.18 13.24 -11.77
C GLU A 127 10.99 12.38 -12.18
N THR A 128 11.19 11.42 -13.08
CA THR A 128 10.12 10.65 -13.71
C THR A 128 10.23 9.17 -13.34
N PHE A 129 9.10 8.58 -12.98
CA PHE A 129 9.00 7.12 -12.79
C PHE A 129 7.66 6.57 -13.29
N LEU A 130 7.63 5.30 -13.60
CA LEU A 130 6.42 4.53 -13.87
C LEU A 130 6.05 3.76 -12.62
N THR A 131 4.77 3.69 -12.29
CA THR A 131 4.28 2.94 -11.12
C THR A 131 2.97 2.25 -11.40
N SER A 132 2.69 1.20 -10.62
CA SER A 132 1.41 0.52 -10.64
C SER A 132 0.27 1.49 -10.29
N ARG A 133 -0.90 1.28 -10.90
CA ARG A 133 -2.11 2.09 -10.66
C ARG A 133 -2.76 1.72 -9.33
N ARG A 134 -3.37 2.70 -8.70
CA ARG A 134 -4.12 2.50 -7.46
C ARG A 134 -5.37 1.66 -7.71
N SER A 135 -5.62 0.70 -6.82
CA SER A 135 -6.82 -0.15 -6.83
C SER A 135 -7.00 -0.95 -8.13
N THR A 136 -5.91 -1.52 -8.64
CA THR A 136 -5.93 -2.40 -9.83
C THR A 136 -5.54 -3.82 -9.45
N ASN A 137 -5.98 -4.76 -10.27
CA ASN A 137 -5.56 -6.15 -10.19
C ASN A 137 -4.34 -6.36 -11.08
N PHE A 138 -3.22 -6.73 -10.48
CA PHE A 138 -1.97 -6.90 -11.23
C PHE A 138 -1.98 -8.11 -12.17
N ASN A 139 -2.90 -9.05 -12.00
CA ASN A 139 -3.13 -10.10 -12.98
C ASN A 139 -3.72 -9.56 -14.31
N GLN A 140 -4.11 -8.29 -14.35
CA GLN A 140 -4.67 -7.60 -15.51
C GLN A 140 -3.74 -6.47 -16.02
N MET A 141 -2.42 -6.61 -15.83
CA MET A 141 -1.45 -5.55 -16.22
C MET A 141 -1.47 -5.24 -17.72
N ALA A 142 -1.74 -6.23 -18.55
CA ALA A 142 -1.88 -6.01 -20.00
C ALA A 142 -2.97 -4.98 -20.35
N GLU A 143 -4.05 -4.92 -19.54
CA GLU A 143 -5.18 -4.02 -19.74
C GLU A 143 -5.01 -2.70 -18.97
N THR A 144 -4.44 -2.77 -17.77
CA THR A 144 -4.38 -1.62 -16.85
C THR A 144 -3.20 -0.71 -17.09
N GLY A 145 -2.04 -1.26 -17.49
CA GLY A 145 -0.79 -0.52 -17.67
C GLY A 145 -0.28 0.18 -16.41
N LEU A 146 0.71 1.03 -16.59
CA LEU A 146 1.38 1.81 -15.54
C LEU A 146 0.99 3.29 -15.62
N VAL A 147 1.14 3.99 -14.50
CA VAL A 147 1.00 5.44 -14.42
C VAL A 147 2.38 6.07 -14.53
N LYS A 148 2.52 7.04 -15.43
CA LYS A 148 3.67 7.93 -15.45
C LYS A 148 3.50 8.99 -14.37
N VAL A 149 4.52 9.15 -13.52
CA VAL A 149 4.55 10.13 -12.44
C VAL A 149 5.78 11.02 -12.63
N VAL A 150 5.59 12.33 -12.48
CA VAL A 150 6.65 13.34 -12.58
C VAL A 150 6.71 14.12 -11.28
N ALA A 151 7.89 14.25 -10.69
CA ALA A 151 8.12 15.11 -9.53
C ALA A 151 8.11 16.58 -9.96
N GLU A 152 7.33 17.42 -9.24
CA GLU A 152 7.26 18.89 -9.52
C GLU A 152 8.08 19.74 -8.53
N GLY A 153 8.89 19.10 -7.72
CA GLY A 153 9.58 19.75 -6.62
C GLY A 153 8.71 19.90 -5.36
N GLY A 154 9.33 20.08 -4.21
CA GLY A 154 8.66 20.00 -2.92
C GLY A 154 7.99 18.63 -2.76
N ASP A 155 6.88 18.59 -2.03
CA ASP A 155 6.14 17.35 -1.79
C ASP A 155 5.01 17.13 -2.79
N ARG A 156 5.26 17.36 -4.08
CA ARG A 156 4.24 17.25 -5.13
C ARG A 156 4.72 16.40 -6.29
N VAL A 157 3.77 15.62 -6.81
CA VAL A 157 3.94 14.85 -8.04
C VAL A 157 2.73 15.02 -8.96
N VAL A 158 2.96 14.95 -10.25
CA VAL A 158 1.91 14.90 -11.27
C VAL A 158 1.82 13.48 -11.80
N ALA A 159 0.64 12.89 -11.73
CA ALA A 159 0.33 11.57 -12.25
C ALA A 159 -0.51 11.68 -13.52
N HIS A 160 -0.11 11.01 -14.58
CA HIS A 160 -0.77 11.08 -15.87
C HIS A 160 -1.83 9.98 -16.02
N GLY A 161 -3.08 10.36 -16.24
CA GLY A 161 -4.21 9.49 -16.55
C GLY A 161 -4.91 8.86 -15.36
N SER A 162 -4.21 8.49 -14.30
CA SER A 162 -4.84 7.94 -13.09
C SER A 162 -3.95 8.08 -11.85
N ARG A 163 -4.54 7.81 -10.69
CA ARG A 163 -3.80 7.86 -9.42
C ARG A 163 -2.76 6.73 -9.35
N PRO A 164 -1.53 7.04 -8.91
CA PRO A 164 -0.53 6.03 -8.59
C PRO A 164 -0.98 5.20 -7.38
N SER A 165 -0.39 4.04 -7.17
CA SER A 165 -0.59 3.27 -5.94
C SER A 165 -0.25 4.10 -4.70
N VAL A 166 -0.73 3.72 -3.52
CA VAL A 166 -0.43 4.44 -2.27
C VAL A 166 1.08 4.48 -2.03
N GLY A 167 1.76 3.36 -2.27
CA GLY A 167 3.22 3.29 -2.22
C GLY A 167 3.93 4.21 -3.22
N GLY A 168 3.26 4.65 -4.29
CA GLY A 168 3.83 5.62 -5.24
C GLY A 168 4.24 6.93 -4.61
N GLN A 169 3.69 7.28 -3.46
CA GLN A 169 4.08 8.47 -2.71
C GLN A 169 5.45 8.28 -2.02
N SER A 170 5.70 7.12 -1.43
CA SER A 170 7.00 6.78 -0.85
C SER A 170 8.05 6.44 -1.91
N GLN A 171 7.64 5.95 -3.07
CA GLN A 171 8.54 5.60 -4.17
C GLN A 171 9.39 6.79 -4.62
N ARG A 172 8.82 8.00 -4.69
CA ARG A 172 9.57 9.22 -4.98
C ARG A 172 10.73 9.42 -3.99
N ILE A 173 10.45 9.25 -2.70
CA ILE A 173 11.46 9.39 -1.65
C ILE A 173 12.55 8.34 -1.83
N ILE A 174 12.19 7.07 -2.05
CA ILE A 174 13.15 5.98 -2.25
C ILE A 174 14.07 6.28 -3.43
N PHE A 175 13.52 6.73 -4.57
CA PHE A 175 14.34 7.05 -5.73
C PHE A 175 15.25 8.27 -5.54
N GLN A 176 14.89 9.19 -4.63
CA GLN A 176 15.71 10.35 -4.27
C GLN A 176 16.81 10.00 -3.26
N GLU A 177 16.47 9.25 -2.22
CA GLU A 177 17.42 8.84 -1.17
C GLU A 177 18.38 7.74 -1.65
N HIS A 178 17.95 6.93 -2.61
CA HIS A 178 18.72 5.84 -3.17
C HIS A 178 18.87 5.99 -4.70
N PRO A 179 19.77 6.87 -5.18
CA PRO A 179 19.90 7.19 -6.59
C PRO A 179 20.27 5.99 -7.48
N ASP A 180 20.92 4.98 -6.91
CA ASP A 180 21.29 3.73 -7.60
C ASP A 180 20.13 2.72 -7.72
N THR A 181 18.96 3.03 -7.13
CA THR A 181 17.78 2.19 -7.24
C THR A 181 17.04 2.51 -8.54
N ASP A 182 16.91 1.52 -9.42
CA ASP A 182 16.18 1.64 -10.69
C ASP A 182 14.74 1.13 -10.59
N CYS A 183 14.48 0.14 -9.74
CA CYS A 183 13.18 -0.49 -9.60
C CYS A 183 12.83 -0.76 -8.15
N ILE A 184 11.54 -0.70 -7.85
CA ILE A 184 10.96 -1.05 -6.56
C ILE A 184 9.90 -2.11 -6.80
N VAL A 185 9.94 -3.20 -6.03
CA VAL A 185 8.90 -4.23 -5.99
C VAL A 185 8.51 -4.45 -4.54
N HIS A 186 7.26 -4.17 -4.21
CA HIS A 186 6.71 -4.30 -2.86
C HIS A 186 5.49 -5.23 -2.85
N PHE A 187 5.51 -6.19 -1.97
CA PHE A 187 4.38 -7.10 -1.72
C PHE A 187 4.31 -7.49 -0.24
N HIS A 188 3.15 -7.96 0.19
CA HIS A 188 2.93 -8.38 1.56
C HIS A 188 3.05 -9.91 1.65
N CYS A 189 4.20 -10.38 2.07
CA CYS A 189 4.44 -11.80 2.29
C CYS A 189 4.45 -12.09 3.80
N PRO A 190 3.55 -12.94 4.31
CA PRO A 190 3.66 -13.38 5.68
C PRO A 190 4.96 -14.20 5.82
N PRO A 191 5.71 -14.05 6.92
CA PRO A 191 6.89 -14.85 7.16
C PRO A 191 6.53 -16.33 7.17
N ALA A 192 7.42 -17.17 6.64
CA ALA A 192 7.26 -18.61 6.75
C ALA A 192 7.16 -19.00 8.22
N PRO A 193 6.33 -20.02 8.58
CA PRO A 193 6.20 -20.49 9.95
C PRO A 193 7.58 -20.72 10.59
N GLY A 194 7.81 -20.19 11.78
CA GLY A 194 9.05 -20.31 12.54
C GLY A 194 10.19 -19.37 12.09
N ARG A 195 10.01 -18.53 11.05
CA ARG A 195 11.06 -17.60 10.57
C ARG A 195 10.81 -16.14 10.90
N ALA A 196 9.70 -15.79 11.52
CA ALA A 196 9.35 -14.40 11.80
C ALA A 196 10.43 -13.63 12.60
N GLY A 197 11.10 -14.28 13.56
CA GLY A 197 12.17 -13.69 14.35
C GLY A 197 13.56 -13.72 13.72
N THR A 198 13.73 -14.29 12.52
CA THR A 198 15.04 -14.41 11.84
C THR A 198 15.24 -13.38 10.73
N LEU A 199 14.21 -12.63 10.37
CA LEU A 199 14.30 -11.58 9.37
C LEU A 199 14.85 -10.30 10.02
N PRO A 200 15.79 -9.60 9.39
CA PRO A 200 16.27 -8.33 9.89
C PRO A 200 15.11 -7.33 9.93
N MET A 201 14.98 -6.64 11.06
CA MET A 201 13.99 -5.58 11.21
C MET A 201 14.63 -4.25 10.79
N VAL A 202 14.10 -3.64 9.73
CA VAL A 202 14.60 -2.38 9.17
C VAL A 202 14.05 -1.18 9.96
N SER A 203 12.80 -1.30 10.45
CA SER A 203 12.17 -0.28 11.28
C SER A 203 11.47 -0.91 12.48
N GLN A 204 11.66 -0.31 13.67
CA GLN A 204 10.95 -0.69 14.89
C GLN A 204 9.65 0.11 15.08
N ALA A 205 9.48 1.20 14.33
CA ALA A 205 8.29 2.03 14.37
C ALA A 205 7.31 1.62 13.24
N ALA A 206 6.02 1.65 13.55
CA ALA A 206 4.99 1.47 12.54
C ALA A 206 4.90 2.74 11.69
N ASN A 207 5.45 2.69 10.49
CA ASN A 207 5.34 3.78 9.53
C ASN A 207 4.08 3.64 8.69
N GLU A 208 3.42 4.77 8.45
CA GLU A 208 2.27 4.82 7.58
C GLU A 208 2.67 4.54 6.14
N CYS A 209 2.01 3.59 5.49
CA CYS A 209 2.28 3.26 4.10
C CYS A 209 2.07 4.48 3.19
N GLY A 210 3.08 4.81 2.39
CA GLY A 210 3.08 5.97 1.51
C GLY A 210 3.52 7.29 2.16
N SER A 211 3.84 7.30 3.48
CA SER A 211 4.46 8.46 4.12
C SER A 211 5.93 8.62 3.72
N HIS A 212 6.50 9.81 3.93
CA HIS A 212 7.93 10.04 3.75
C HIS A 212 8.74 9.13 4.66
N GLN A 213 8.31 8.95 5.90
CA GLN A 213 8.95 8.07 6.86
C GLN A 213 9.00 6.62 6.38
N CYS A 214 7.98 6.15 5.67
CA CYS A 214 7.99 4.83 5.04
C CYS A 214 9.02 4.73 3.91
N GLY A 215 9.23 5.81 3.16
CA GLY A 215 10.20 5.85 2.07
C GLY A 215 11.66 6.02 2.52
N GLN A 216 11.88 6.50 3.74
CA GLN A 216 13.22 6.73 4.31
C GLN A 216 13.77 5.52 5.09
N ASN A 217 12.95 4.52 5.36
CA ASN A 217 13.35 3.27 5.99
C ASN A 217 13.59 2.19 4.94
#